data_c643b30e09a12373c1d7142e18908477
#
_entry.id   c643b30e09a12373c1d7142e18908477
#
_cell.length_a   1.000
_cell.length_b   1.000
_cell.length_c   1.000
_cell.angle_alpha   90.00
_cell.angle_beta   90.00
_cell.angle_gamma   90.00
#
_symmetry.space_group_name_H-M   'P 1'
#
loop_
_entity.id
_entity.type
_entity.pdbx_description
1 polymer ?
#
loop_
_entity_poly.entity_id
_entity_poly.type
_entity_poly.pdbx_seq_one_letter_code
_entity_poly.pdbx_strand_id
1 'polypeptide(L)'
;MVDTLGPDVVPSYPVEGDPGTTICHGHETPTVAADRYVIGHDHPAITIEGQRRPCFLVLPDAHRGADVLMLPAFSRLAAGVTVNDARAGDLQSPLVDSLSDALPVVYDADDGSTLQFPPLSEFRRLL
;
A
#
# COMPACT_ATOMS: atom_id res chain seq x y z
N MET A 1 3.57 21.71 13.35
CA MET A 1 2.35 21.15 13.92
C MET A 1 2.51 19.76 14.48
N VAL A 2 3.30 18.91 13.83
CA VAL A 2 3.56 17.57 14.35
C VAL A 2 4.19 17.61 15.74
N ASP A 3 5.03 18.58 16.01
CA ASP A 3 5.70 18.75 17.30
C ASP A 3 4.76 19.07 18.43
N THR A 4 3.54 19.54 18.14
CA THR A 4 2.53 19.77 19.17
C THR A 4 1.76 18.50 19.51
N LEU A 5 1.96 17.45 18.72
CA LEU A 5 1.33 16.15 18.94
C LEU A 5 2.23 15.29 19.80
N GLY A 6 1.63 14.48 20.65
CA GLY A 6 2.39 13.52 21.44
C GLY A 6 3.04 12.47 20.54
N PRO A 7 4.07 11.76 21.02
CA PRO A 7 4.76 10.74 20.22
C PRO A 7 3.87 9.56 19.86
N ASP A 8 2.75 9.38 20.55
CA ASP A 8 1.83 8.28 20.29
C ASP A 8 0.76 8.63 19.27
N VAL A 9 0.75 9.87 18.77
CA VAL A 9 -0.24 10.31 17.79
C VAL A 9 0.28 10.06 16.39
N VAL A 10 -0.44 9.26 15.62
CA VAL A 10 -0.11 8.98 14.23
C VAL A 10 -0.63 10.10 13.36
N PRO A 11 0.23 10.81 12.61
CA PRO A 11 -0.24 11.84 11.71
C PRO A 11 -1.15 11.27 10.63
N SER A 12 -2.31 11.90 10.44
CA SER A 12 -3.27 11.49 9.42
C SER A 12 -3.79 12.74 8.74
N TYR A 13 -3.89 12.69 7.42
CA TYR A 13 -4.26 13.84 6.61
C TYR A 13 -5.45 13.48 5.74
N PRO A 14 -6.66 14.03 6.03
CA PRO A 14 -7.80 13.79 5.16
C PRO A 14 -7.56 14.43 3.79
N VAL A 15 -8.05 13.75 2.75
CA VAL A 15 -7.91 14.26 1.38
C VAL A 15 -9.01 15.27 1.12
N GLU A 16 -8.63 16.49 0.70
CA GLU A 16 -9.58 17.52 0.36
C GLU A 16 -10.40 17.08 -0.86
N GLY A 17 -11.72 17.22 -0.77
CA GLY A 17 -12.64 16.79 -1.82
C GLY A 17 -12.99 15.31 -1.78
N ASP A 18 -12.39 14.54 -0.88
CA ASP A 18 -12.71 13.13 -0.69
C ASP A 18 -12.67 12.82 0.81
N PRO A 19 -13.75 13.15 1.54
CA PRO A 19 -13.75 13.05 3.01
C PRO A 19 -13.63 11.62 3.54
N GLY A 20 -13.88 10.61 2.70
CA GLY A 20 -13.71 9.22 3.10
C GLY A 20 -12.28 8.71 3.00
N THR A 21 -11.34 9.50 2.45
CA THR A 21 -9.96 9.08 2.24
C THR A 21 -9.02 9.82 3.17
N THR A 22 -8.16 9.08 3.84
CA THR A 22 -7.14 9.62 4.76
C THR A 22 -5.78 9.09 4.37
N ILE A 23 -4.79 9.98 4.32
CA ILE A 23 -3.39 9.64 4.05
C ILE A 23 -2.65 9.53 5.38
N CYS A 24 -1.91 8.44 5.57
CA CYS A 24 -1.05 8.28 6.74
C CYS A 24 0.21 7.51 6.33
N HIS A 25 1.22 7.49 7.21
CA HIS A 25 2.48 6.82 6.86
C HIS A 25 2.30 5.31 6.73
N GLY A 26 1.55 4.70 7.64
CA GLY A 26 1.19 3.29 7.54
C GLY A 26 1.96 2.35 8.45
N HIS A 27 2.93 2.82 9.21
CA HIS A 27 3.69 1.96 10.12
C HIS A 27 3.04 1.79 11.49
N GLU A 28 2.00 2.56 11.77
CA GLU A 28 1.22 2.47 13.00
C GLU A 28 -0.27 2.49 12.68
N THR A 29 -1.08 2.00 13.61
CA THR A 29 -2.54 2.03 13.44
C THR A 29 -3.05 3.46 13.54
N PRO A 30 -3.78 3.96 12.53
CA PRO A 30 -4.32 5.31 12.59
C PRO A 30 -5.40 5.44 13.65
N THR A 31 -5.52 6.65 14.21
CA THR A 31 -6.54 6.95 15.21
C THR A 31 -7.84 7.47 14.59
N VAL A 32 -7.80 7.79 13.30
CA VAL A 32 -8.94 8.37 12.58
C VAL A 32 -9.61 7.28 11.76
N ALA A 33 -10.95 7.19 11.85
CA ALA A 33 -11.71 6.28 11.00
C ALA A 33 -11.83 6.87 9.60
N ALA A 34 -11.76 6.02 8.58
CA ALA A 34 -11.91 6.42 7.18
C ALA A 34 -12.48 5.26 6.37
N ASP A 35 -12.98 5.56 5.17
CA ASP A 35 -13.42 4.53 4.23
C ASP A 35 -12.25 3.97 3.44
N ARG A 36 -11.19 4.76 3.31
CA ARG A 36 -9.97 4.39 2.59
C ARG A 36 -8.76 5.04 3.24
N TYR A 37 -7.71 4.26 3.38
CA TYR A 37 -6.41 4.76 3.84
C TYR A 37 -5.41 4.68 2.72
N VAL A 38 -4.62 5.75 2.52
CA VAL A 38 -3.50 5.78 1.59
C VAL A 38 -2.23 5.76 2.43
N ILE A 39 -1.40 4.73 2.26
CA ILE A 39 -0.21 4.52 3.07
C ILE A 39 1.02 4.33 2.19
N GLY A 40 2.22 4.57 2.71
CA GLY A 40 3.44 4.56 1.91
C GLY A 40 4.65 3.89 2.53
N HIS A 41 4.56 3.28 3.68
CA HIS A 41 5.73 2.83 4.44
C HIS A 41 6.48 1.65 3.82
N ASP A 42 5.77 0.62 3.36
CA ASP A 42 6.38 -0.65 2.98
C ASP A 42 6.94 -0.70 1.55
N HIS A 43 6.57 0.25 0.71
CA HIS A 43 7.07 0.40 -0.67
C HIS A 43 6.99 -0.90 -1.48
N PRO A 44 5.78 -1.38 -1.81
CA PRO A 44 5.65 -2.66 -2.50
C PRO A 44 6.21 -2.62 -3.92
N ALA A 45 6.71 -3.77 -4.35
CA ALA A 45 7.20 -3.98 -5.70
C ALA A 45 6.83 -5.38 -6.15
N ILE A 46 6.74 -5.58 -7.46
CA ILE A 46 6.43 -6.86 -8.06
C ILE A 46 7.52 -7.21 -9.07
N THR A 47 7.91 -8.47 -9.13
CA THR A 47 8.88 -8.94 -10.12
C THR A 47 8.13 -9.68 -11.23
N ILE A 48 8.29 -9.20 -12.46
CA ILE A 48 7.65 -9.75 -13.65
C ILE A 48 8.76 -10.01 -14.67
N GLU A 49 8.86 -11.25 -15.14
CA GLU A 49 9.86 -11.65 -16.14
C GLU A 49 11.27 -11.22 -15.75
N GLY A 50 11.62 -11.38 -14.48
CA GLY A 50 12.93 -11.03 -13.96
C GLY A 50 13.14 -9.55 -13.67
N GLN A 51 12.16 -8.71 -13.92
CA GLN A 51 12.25 -7.27 -13.65
C GLN A 51 11.44 -6.88 -12.43
N ARG A 52 12.10 -6.29 -11.45
CA ARG A 52 11.43 -5.76 -10.26
C ARG A 52 10.90 -4.37 -10.55
N ARG A 53 9.60 -4.19 -10.37
CA ARG A 53 8.92 -2.91 -10.63
C ARG A 53 8.19 -2.44 -9.38
N PRO A 54 8.33 -1.18 -8.98
CA PRO A 54 7.48 -0.62 -7.94
C PRO A 54 6.00 -0.74 -8.33
N CYS A 55 5.15 -1.04 -7.36
CA CYS A 55 3.73 -1.18 -7.63
C CYS A 55 2.91 -0.57 -6.51
N PHE A 56 1.68 -0.18 -6.85
CA PHE A 56 0.65 0.09 -5.86
C PHE A 56 0.03 -1.24 -5.44
N LEU A 57 -0.46 -1.31 -4.21
CA LEU A 57 -1.31 -2.41 -3.80
C LEU A 57 -2.67 -1.87 -3.39
N VAL A 58 -3.72 -2.38 -4.01
CA VAL A 58 -5.09 -2.10 -3.61
C VAL A 58 -5.55 -3.25 -2.73
N LEU A 59 -5.90 -2.95 -1.48
CA LEU A 59 -6.29 -3.95 -0.49
C LEU A 59 -7.72 -3.67 -0.03
N PRO A 60 -8.72 -4.35 -0.64
CA PRO A 60 -10.12 -4.15 -0.27
C PRO A 60 -10.38 -4.65 1.15
N ASP A 61 -11.17 -3.90 1.91
CA ASP A 61 -11.59 -4.26 3.28
C ASP A 61 -10.42 -4.66 4.19
N ALA A 62 -9.28 -4.02 4.01
CA ALA A 62 -8.05 -4.44 4.68
C ALA A 62 -7.97 -4.02 6.14
N HIS A 63 -8.63 -2.94 6.53
CA HIS A 63 -8.53 -2.41 7.88
C HIS A 63 -9.90 -1.90 8.36
N ARG A 64 -10.52 -2.64 9.26
CA ARG A 64 -11.82 -2.29 9.87
C ARG A 64 -12.88 -1.95 8.82
N GLY A 65 -12.93 -2.72 7.74
CA GLY A 65 -13.85 -2.51 6.64
C GLY A 65 -13.43 -1.42 5.66
N ALA A 66 -12.31 -0.73 5.90
CA ALA A 66 -11.80 0.29 5.00
C ALA A 66 -10.83 -0.32 3.98
N ASP A 67 -10.83 0.24 2.78
CA ASP A 67 -9.84 -0.12 1.77
C ASP A 67 -8.50 0.53 2.10
N VAL A 68 -7.41 -0.13 1.73
CA VAL A 68 -6.07 0.42 1.87
C VAL A 68 -5.41 0.48 0.49
N LEU A 69 -4.87 1.65 0.14
CA LEU A 69 -4.04 1.82 -1.04
C LEU A 69 -2.61 2.04 -0.57
N MET A 70 -1.73 1.11 -0.89
CA MET A 70 -0.32 1.20 -0.52
C MET A 70 0.47 1.75 -1.71
N LEU A 71 1.20 2.83 -1.47
CA LEU A 71 1.99 3.52 -2.51
C LEU A 71 3.35 2.86 -2.69
N PRO A 72 3.88 2.83 -3.94
CA PRO A 72 5.24 2.35 -4.17
C PRO A 72 6.28 3.38 -3.73
N ALA A 73 7.56 2.96 -3.71
CA ALA A 73 8.64 3.90 -3.56
C ALA A 73 8.77 4.77 -4.81
N PHE A 74 9.00 6.06 -4.61
CA PHE A 74 9.28 6.99 -5.70
C PHE A 74 10.78 7.28 -5.84
N SER A 75 11.60 6.58 -5.06
CA SER A 75 13.05 6.67 -5.12
C SER A 75 13.64 5.28 -5.35
N ARG A 76 14.62 5.20 -6.25
CA ARG A 76 15.33 3.94 -6.50
C ARG A 76 16.17 3.49 -5.31
N LEU A 77 16.44 4.40 -4.39
CA LEU A 77 17.25 4.11 -3.20
C LEU A 77 16.46 3.41 -2.11
N ALA A 78 15.13 3.49 -2.17
CA ALA A 78 14.30 2.85 -1.17
C ALA A 78 14.20 1.37 -1.45
N ALA A 79 14.65 0.55 -0.51
CA ALA A 79 14.37 -0.87 -0.52
C ALA A 79 12.88 -1.05 -0.23
N GLY A 80 12.26 -2.01 -0.86
CA GLY A 80 10.84 -2.27 -0.66
C GLY A 80 10.59 -3.74 -0.44
N VAL A 81 9.33 -4.10 -0.34
CA VAL A 81 8.91 -5.49 -0.20
C VAL A 81 8.47 -6.01 -1.56
N THR A 82 9.10 -7.09 -2.02
CA THR A 82 8.66 -7.77 -3.25
C THR A 82 7.48 -8.67 -2.92
N VAL A 83 6.33 -8.36 -3.52
CA VAL A 83 5.06 -8.97 -3.12
C VAL A 83 4.79 -10.35 -3.72
N ASN A 84 5.61 -10.80 -4.67
CA ASN A 84 5.42 -12.11 -5.32
C ASN A 84 5.26 -13.24 -4.31
N ASP A 85 6.09 -13.26 -3.27
CA ASP A 85 6.08 -14.29 -2.25
C ASP A 85 5.86 -13.73 -0.84
N ALA A 86 5.56 -12.44 -0.72
CA ALA A 86 5.42 -11.81 0.58
C ALA A 86 4.15 -12.26 1.28
N ARG A 87 4.21 -12.26 2.60
CA ARG A 87 3.07 -12.47 3.49
C ARG A 87 2.83 -11.19 4.26
N ALA A 88 1.64 -11.06 4.86
CA ALA A 88 1.33 -9.88 5.65
C ALA A 88 2.37 -9.62 6.75
N GLY A 89 2.95 -10.68 7.32
CA GLY A 89 3.99 -10.55 8.32
C GLY A 89 5.30 -9.96 7.83
N ASP A 90 5.51 -9.90 6.51
CA ASP A 90 6.69 -9.27 5.92
C ASP A 90 6.51 -7.76 5.78
N LEU A 91 5.29 -7.27 5.95
CA LEU A 91 4.98 -5.85 5.94
C LEU A 91 5.04 -5.29 7.35
N GLN A 92 5.44 -4.04 7.47
CA GLN A 92 5.48 -3.37 8.77
C GLN A 92 4.15 -2.70 9.11
N SER A 93 3.28 -2.50 8.12
CA SER A 93 2.02 -1.83 8.36
C SER A 93 1.02 -2.72 9.10
N PRO A 94 0.47 -2.25 10.24
CA PRO A 94 -0.58 -3.00 10.96
C PRO A 94 -1.94 -2.94 10.25
N LEU A 95 -2.08 -2.15 9.20
CA LEU A 95 -3.34 -2.04 8.46
C LEU A 95 -3.58 -3.22 7.53
N VAL A 96 -2.60 -4.10 7.36
CA VAL A 96 -2.68 -5.20 6.41
C VAL A 96 -2.56 -6.53 7.15
N ASP A 97 -3.64 -7.31 7.18
CA ASP A 97 -3.67 -8.62 7.81
C ASP A 97 -3.44 -9.76 6.83
N SER A 98 -3.71 -9.52 5.55
CA SER A 98 -3.58 -10.53 4.50
C SER A 98 -3.26 -9.87 3.17
N LEU A 99 -2.43 -10.53 2.36
CA LEU A 99 -2.12 -10.10 1.01
C LEU A 99 -2.86 -10.91 -0.05
N SER A 100 -3.68 -11.88 0.33
CA SER A 100 -4.35 -12.76 -0.63
C SER A 100 -5.22 -12.01 -1.64
N ASP A 101 -5.95 -11.01 -1.16
CA ASP A 101 -6.85 -10.21 -2.00
C ASP A 101 -6.21 -8.92 -2.53
N ALA A 102 -4.93 -8.71 -2.26
CA ALA A 102 -4.24 -7.51 -2.72
C ALA A 102 -4.10 -7.52 -4.24
N LEU A 103 -4.39 -6.38 -4.85
CA LEU A 103 -4.35 -6.19 -6.29
C LEU A 103 -3.13 -5.33 -6.64
N PRO A 104 -2.07 -5.93 -7.21
CA PRO A 104 -0.93 -5.14 -7.67
C PRO A 104 -1.28 -4.31 -8.90
N VAL A 105 -0.81 -3.06 -8.93
CA VAL A 105 -0.98 -2.16 -10.08
C VAL A 105 0.37 -1.51 -10.36
N VAL A 106 0.86 -1.69 -11.59
CA VAL A 106 2.12 -1.09 -12.04
C VAL A 106 1.79 0.09 -12.96
N TYR A 107 2.40 1.23 -12.68
CA TYR A 107 2.30 2.40 -13.56
C TYR A 107 3.48 2.42 -14.51
N ASP A 108 3.21 2.49 -15.82
CA ASP A 108 4.23 2.63 -16.85
C ASP A 108 4.30 4.11 -17.25
N ALA A 109 5.37 4.76 -16.82
CA ALA A 109 5.55 6.20 -17.06
C ALA A 109 5.87 6.50 -18.54
N ASP A 110 6.37 5.50 -19.30
CA ASP A 110 6.75 5.70 -20.69
C ASP A 110 5.53 5.93 -21.58
N ASP A 111 4.45 5.20 -21.33
CA ASP A 111 3.23 5.35 -22.13
C ASP A 111 2.03 5.86 -21.34
N GLY A 112 2.20 6.12 -20.06
CA GLY A 112 1.12 6.65 -19.20
C GLY A 112 0.04 5.65 -18.86
N SER A 113 0.27 4.35 -19.07
CA SER A 113 -0.71 3.33 -18.79
C SER A 113 -0.50 2.68 -17.43
N THR A 114 -1.51 1.94 -16.98
CA THR A 114 -1.41 1.10 -15.79
C THR A 114 -1.64 -0.35 -16.16
N LEU A 115 -0.87 -1.25 -15.51
CA LEU A 115 -1.06 -2.69 -15.63
C LEU A 115 -1.65 -3.19 -14.31
N GLN A 116 -2.85 -3.74 -14.40
CA GLN A 116 -3.55 -4.31 -13.24
C GLN A 116 -3.41 -5.82 -13.26
N PHE A 117 -3.03 -6.37 -12.11
CA PHE A 117 -2.85 -7.81 -11.96
C PHE A 117 -4.00 -8.38 -11.14
N PRO A 118 -4.29 -9.68 -11.28
CA PRO A 118 -5.31 -10.32 -10.43
C PRO A 118 -4.86 -10.32 -8.97
N PRO A 119 -5.76 -10.63 -8.02
CA PRO A 119 -5.38 -10.76 -6.62
C PRO A 119 -4.17 -11.65 -6.45
N LEU A 120 -3.32 -11.35 -5.49
CA LEU A 120 -2.07 -12.09 -5.30
C LEU A 120 -2.27 -13.59 -5.14
N SER A 121 -3.37 -14.02 -4.54
CA SER A 121 -3.69 -15.45 -4.42
C SER A 121 -3.82 -16.12 -5.79
N GLU A 122 -4.40 -15.44 -6.78
CA GLU A 122 -4.51 -15.95 -8.15
C GLU A 122 -3.20 -15.76 -8.92
N PHE A 123 -2.58 -14.61 -8.78
CA PHE A 123 -1.34 -14.30 -9.47
C PHE A 123 -0.26 -15.32 -9.15
N ARG A 124 -0.15 -15.72 -7.88
CA ARG A 124 0.85 -16.69 -7.43
C ARG A 124 0.65 -18.07 -8.03
N ARG A 125 -0.59 -18.43 -8.38
CA ARG A 125 -0.86 -19.70 -9.04
C ARG A 125 -0.46 -19.71 -10.50
N LEU A 126 -0.26 -18.53 -11.10
CA LEU A 126 0.19 -18.41 -12.49
C LEU A 126 1.71 -18.39 -12.64
N LEU A 127 2.43 -18.28 -11.55
CA LEU A 127 3.90 -18.20 -11.58
C LEU A 127 4.58 -19.57 -11.69
#